data_84f1e7963f03921e216afcb07d8a9940
#
_entry.id   84f1e7963f03921e216afcb07d8a9940
#
_cell.length_a   1.000
_cell.length_b   1.000
_cell.length_c   1.000
_cell.angle_alpha   90.00
_cell.angle_beta   90.00
_cell.angle_gamma   90.00
#
_symmetry.space_group_name_H-M   'P 1'
#
loop_
_entity.id
_entity.type
_entity.pdbx_description
1 polymer ?
#
loop_
_entity_poly.entity_id
_entity_poly.type
_entity_poly.pdbx_seq_one_letter_code
_entity_poly.pdbx_strand_id
1 'polypeptide(L)'
;MEKFDVCIIGGGPAGYVSALKCAINGLSAAIIEKERFGGTCLNRGCIPTKVLYSKAKYLKRLKEPERGFSVSGFNFNFDEIINYKDEVESSLTGGVEKLLKARKVNIFYGTGKIAGKKGTAFQVEINSKDDLTSEISADKVIVATGSVPLMIPAFNIDHKNIITSDEALSLRTIPGSLIIIGAGVIGCEFANIFSEFGSEVRMIELLPTILSTEDKEISKFIQKNFKSRNIDIMTGAEVAGIKASGSNGKTGAEVELKTGERLEAEKVLVSIGRKLNTAGLGLEETGVKLDNRGKIETDAHNETNIKGIYACGDITDGPMLAHKASYDGIIAADNIAGIIKEKDYAVLPWSVYTNPAIGTVGLKEGDAGLSELKYSVGRFSYAASGMALAMEEPEGFLKVIADEKSKKILGATGIGADIPELIAEIASYMHFGGTVFDIESTIHSHPTLSEIVPESALDSIGEAIHKFNPRTAKKG
;
A
#
# COMPACT_ATOMS: atom_id res chain seq x y z
N MET A 1 -21.12 33.72 -1.77
CA MET A 1 -20.58 32.38 -2.08
C MET A 1 -19.17 32.56 -2.64
N GLU A 2 -18.18 31.93 -2.03
CA GLU A 2 -16.80 31.98 -2.50
C GLU A 2 -16.66 31.17 -3.78
N LYS A 3 -15.84 31.67 -4.73
CA LYS A 3 -15.59 31.01 -6.02
C LYS A 3 -14.12 30.65 -6.15
N PHE A 4 -13.86 29.42 -6.62
CA PHE A 4 -12.53 28.86 -6.84
C PHE A 4 -12.40 28.31 -8.27
N ASP A 5 -11.16 28.21 -8.76
CA ASP A 5 -10.89 27.49 -10.02
C ASP A 5 -11.12 25.99 -9.81
N VAL A 6 -10.71 25.45 -8.64
CA VAL A 6 -10.80 24.01 -8.32
C VAL A 6 -11.27 23.81 -6.88
N CYS A 7 -12.23 22.90 -6.71
CA CYS A 7 -12.60 22.33 -5.40
C CYS A 7 -12.16 20.87 -5.33
N ILE A 8 -11.46 20.50 -4.27
CA ILE A 8 -10.98 19.13 -4.02
C ILE A 8 -11.77 18.53 -2.85
N ILE A 9 -12.42 17.38 -3.05
CA ILE A 9 -13.19 16.67 -2.03
C ILE A 9 -12.38 15.47 -1.52
N GLY A 10 -11.88 15.56 -0.29
CA GLY A 10 -11.00 14.58 0.37
C GLY A 10 -9.56 15.06 0.47
N GLY A 11 -8.98 14.95 1.68
CA GLY A 11 -7.62 15.43 2.03
C GLY A 11 -6.56 14.32 2.12
N GLY A 12 -6.83 13.13 1.51
CA GLY A 12 -5.85 12.05 1.40
C GLY A 12 -4.72 12.35 0.42
N PRO A 13 -3.81 11.37 0.14
CA PRO A 13 -2.66 11.57 -0.77
C PRO A 13 -3.05 12.16 -2.13
N ALA A 14 -4.13 11.68 -2.76
CA ALA A 14 -4.61 12.27 -3.99
C ALA A 14 -5.04 13.74 -3.81
N GLY A 15 -5.84 14.01 -2.77
CA GLY A 15 -6.46 15.31 -2.57
C GLY A 15 -5.48 16.40 -2.17
N TYR A 16 -4.67 16.19 -1.11
CA TYR A 16 -3.73 17.25 -0.70
C TYR A 16 -2.64 17.51 -1.75
N VAL A 17 -2.18 16.46 -2.46
CA VAL A 17 -1.19 16.62 -3.52
C VAL A 17 -1.78 17.39 -4.70
N SER A 18 -3.02 17.07 -5.12
CA SER A 18 -3.68 17.84 -6.19
C SER A 18 -3.93 19.29 -5.80
N ALA A 19 -4.34 19.56 -4.54
CA ALA A 19 -4.54 20.93 -4.05
C ALA A 19 -3.24 21.75 -4.08
N LEU A 20 -2.15 21.17 -3.60
CA LEU A 20 -0.81 21.80 -3.66
C LEU A 20 -0.36 22.02 -5.10
N LYS A 21 -0.59 21.03 -5.97
CA LYS A 21 -0.20 21.13 -7.38
C LYS A 21 -1.05 22.16 -8.15
N CYS A 22 -2.34 22.23 -7.90
CA CYS A 22 -3.20 23.31 -8.43
C CYS A 22 -2.67 24.70 -8.01
N ALA A 23 -2.35 24.90 -6.73
CA ALA A 23 -1.79 26.16 -6.25
C ALA A 23 -0.40 26.47 -6.88
N ILE A 24 0.45 25.47 -7.08
CA ILE A 24 1.74 25.63 -7.81
C ILE A 24 1.51 26.07 -9.26
N ASN A 25 0.47 25.55 -9.89
CA ASN A 25 0.08 25.92 -11.26
C ASN A 25 -0.68 27.27 -11.34
N GLY A 26 -0.80 28.00 -10.21
CA GLY A 26 -1.43 29.34 -10.17
C GLY A 26 -2.95 29.34 -10.05
N LEU A 27 -3.58 28.20 -9.80
CA LEU A 27 -5.03 28.08 -9.62
C LEU A 27 -5.44 28.39 -8.18
N SER A 28 -6.58 29.06 -7.99
CA SER A 28 -7.23 29.18 -6.71
C SER A 28 -7.89 27.86 -6.32
N ALA A 29 -7.45 27.25 -5.21
CA ALA A 29 -7.89 25.94 -4.79
C ALA A 29 -8.58 25.96 -3.43
N ALA A 30 -9.70 25.22 -3.34
CA ALA A 30 -10.36 24.86 -2.09
C ALA A 30 -10.23 23.37 -1.84
N ILE A 31 -9.96 22.93 -0.62
CA ILE A 31 -9.94 21.53 -0.23
C ILE A 31 -10.87 21.27 0.96
N ILE A 32 -11.68 20.23 0.85
CA ILE A 32 -12.65 19.82 1.87
C ILE A 32 -12.18 18.49 2.49
N GLU A 33 -11.97 18.46 3.81
CA GLU A 33 -11.61 17.25 4.55
C GLU A 33 -12.49 17.11 5.79
N LYS A 34 -13.04 15.91 5.99
CA LYS A 34 -13.97 15.64 7.10
C LYS A 34 -13.28 15.35 8.44
N GLU A 35 -12.00 14.93 8.42
CA GLU A 35 -11.27 14.50 9.62
C GLU A 35 -9.91 15.20 9.72
N ARG A 36 -8.84 14.52 9.28
CA ARG A 36 -7.46 14.99 9.32
C ARG A 36 -6.82 14.81 7.93
N PHE A 37 -5.98 15.77 7.54
CA PHE A 37 -5.22 15.65 6.29
C PHE A 37 -4.31 14.43 6.27
N GLY A 38 -3.99 13.96 5.05
CA GLY A 38 -3.19 12.77 4.85
C GLY A 38 -3.99 11.48 4.65
N GLY A 39 -5.33 11.53 4.90
CA GLY A 39 -6.26 10.42 4.67
C GLY A 39 -5.84 9.11 5.33
N THR A 40 -6.20 7.98 4.73
CA THR A 40 -5.85 6.65 5.24
C THR A 40 -4.33 6.49 5.40
N CYS A 41 -3.53 6.92 4.45
CA CYS A 41 -2.09 6.67 4.44
C CYS A 41 -1.37 7.23 5.68
N LEU A 42 -1.58 8.50 6.02
CA LEU A 42 -0.90 9.13 7.14
C LEU A 42 -1.53 8.82 8.50
N ASN A 43 -2.87 8.60 8.56
CA ASN A 43 -3.59 8.50 9.82
C ASN A 43 -3.89 7.06 10.26
N ARG A 44 -4.08 6.10 9.32
CA ARG A 44 -4.56 4.73 9.64
C ARG A 44 -4.12 3.68 8.61
N GLY A 45 -2.95 3.88 7.99
CA GLY A 45 -2.43 2.99 6.94
C GLY A 45 -0.92 2.96 6.90
N CYS A 46 -0.34 3.48 5.80
CA CYS A 46 1.07 3.33 5.49
C CYS A 46 2.00 3.74 6.64
N ILE A 47 1.86 4.97 7.13
CA ILE A 47 2.80 5.53 8.09
C ILE A 47 2.69 4.86 9.47
N PRO A 48 1.50 4.80 10.12
CA PRO A 48 1.39 4.13 11.41
C PRO A 48 1.83 2.66 11.37
N THR A 49 1.49 1.93 10.29
CA THR A 49 1.95 0.55 10.11
C THR A 49 3.47 0.47 10.02
N LYS A 50 4.14 1.40 9.32
CA LYS A 50 5.61 1.39 9.16
C LYS A 50 6.33 1.80 10.44
N VAL A 51 5.72 2.63 11.29
CA VAL A 51 6.24 2.86 12.65
C VAL A 51 6.24 1.55 13.44
N LEU A 52 5.12 0.82 13.47
CA LEU A 52 5.04 -0.46 14.18
C LEU A 52 5.97 -1.52 13.57
N TYR A 53 6.03 -1.61 12.24
CA TYR A 53 6.95 -2.49 11.53
C TYR A 53 8.41 -2.22 11.91
N SER A 54 8.82 -0.95 11.93
CA SER A 54 10.18 -0.56 12.31
C SER A 54 10.52 -1.01 13.75
N LYS A 55 9.59 -0.84 14.69
CA LYS A 55 9.77 -1.29 16.07
C LYS A 55 9.76 -2.82 16.18
N ALA A 56 8.92 -3.50 15.44
CA ALA A 56 8.89 -4.95 15.36
C ALA A 56 10.21 -5.51 14.78
N LYS A 57 10.76 -4.91 13.72
CA LYS A 57 12.07 -5.27 13.16
C LYS A 57 13.19 -5.08 14.19
N TYR A 58 13.17 -3.98 14.94
CA TYR A 58 14.13 -3.75 16.02
C TYR A 58 14.00 -4.77 17.14
N LEU A 59 12.78 -5.10 17.55
CA LEU A 59 12.50 -6.09 18.59
C LEU A 59 13.00 -7.49 18.20
N LYS A 60 12.84 -7.86 16.91
CA LYS A 60 13.41 -9.10 16.39
C LYS A 60 14.92 -9.17 16.61
N ARG A 61 15.65 -8.09 16.26
CA ARG A 61 17.11 -8.02 16.47
C ARG A 61 17.53 -8.13 17.95
N LEU A 62 16.68 -7.68 18.87
CA LEU A 62 16.93 -7.87 20.31
C LEU A 62 16.70 -9.32 20.76
N LYS A 63 15.73 -10.01 20.17
CA LYS A 63 15.43 -11.43 20.47
C LYS A 63 16.46 -12.38 19.84
N GLU A 64 16.91 -12.04 18.65
CA GLU A 64 17.86 -12.80 17.83
C GLU A 64 19.08 -11.89 17.55
N PRO A 65 19.97 -11.67 18.54
CA PRO A 65 21.08 -10.73 18.39
C PRO A 65 22.10 -11.24 17.35
N GLU A 66 22.70 -10.29 16.65
CA GLU A 66 23.75 -10.54 15.66
C GLU A 66 24.95 -11.22 16.32
N ARG A 67 25.78 -11.90 15.54
CA ARG A 67 26.96 -12.64 16.04
C ARG A 67 27.90 -11.73 16.82
N GLY A 68 28.35 -12.20 17.97
CA GLY A 68 29.19 -11.45 18.89
C GLY A 68 28.46 -10.57 19.88
N PHE A 69 27.13 -10.43 19.73
CA PHE A 69 26.30 -9.75 20.73
C PHE A 69 25.52 -10.74 21.58
N SER A 70 25.32 -10.39 22.83
CA SER A 70 24.43 -11.11 23.76
C SER A 70 23.53 -10.10 24.46
N VAL A 71 22.22 -10.39 24.48
CA VAL A 71 21.23 -9.54 25.16
C VAL A 71 20.69 -10.31 26.33
N SER A 72 21.04 -9.89 27.55
CA SER A 72 20.69 -10.58 28.83
C SER A 72 19.31 -10.18 29.36
N GLY A 73 18.46 -9.64 28.54
CA GLY A 73 17.11 -9.21 28.88
C GLY A 73 16.84 -7.80 28.32
N PHE A 74 15.60 -7.56 27.93
CA PHE A 74 15.13 -6.25 27.52
C PHE A 74 13.67 -6.09 27.93
N ASN A 75 13.27 -4.85 28.13
CA ASN A 75 11.88 -4.47 28.34
C ASN A 75 11.50 -3.45 27.26
N PHE A 76 10.25 -3.48 26.83
CA PHE A 76 9.70 -2.46 25.98
C PHE A 76 8.30 -2.07 26.48
N ASN A 77 7.92 -0.84 26.27
CA ASN A 77 6.61 -0.31 26.60
C ASN A 77 5.82 -0.11 25.28
N PHE A 78 4.83 -0.96 25.06
CA PHE A 78 4.04 -0.91 23.84
C PHE A 78 3.20 0.37 23.75
N ASP A 79 2.69 0.86 24.88
CA ASP A 79 1.93 2.12 24.91
C ASP A 79 2.79 3.32 24.47
N GLU A 80 4.07 3.36 24.88
CA GLU A 80 5.02 4.38 24.39
C GLU A 80 5.31 4.26 22.88
N ILE A 81 5.36 3.03 22.36
CA ILE A 81 5.48 2.82 20.89
C ILE A 81 4.27 3.40 20.18
N ILE A 82 3.07 3.21 20.71
CA ILE A 82 1.85 3.78 20.14
C ILE A 82 1.84 5.31 20.28
N ASN A 83 2.30 5.86 21.42
CA ASN A 83 2.43 7.31 21.58
C ASN A 83 3.39 7.91 20.54
N TYR A 84 4.54 7.28 20.30
CA TYR A 84 5.47 7.70 19.25
C TYR A 84 4.84 7.63 17.86
N LYS A 85 4.05 6.59 17.57
CA LYS A 85 3.27 6.49 16.32
C LYS A 85 2.30 7.67 16.19
N ASP A 86 1.57 8.01 17.26
CA ASP A 86 0.62 9.15 17.28
C ASP A 86 1.35 10.49 17.06
N GLU A 87 2.56 10.66 17.60
CA GLU A 87 3.41 11.83 17.37
C GLU A 87 3.83 11.95 15.89
N VAL A 88 4.27 10.85 15.27
CA VAL A 88 4.64 10.83 13.85
C VAL A 88 3.45 11.18 12.97
N GLU A 89 2.28 10.60 13.23
CA GLU A 89 1.04 10.92 12.52
C GLU A 89 0.71 12.42 12.66
N SER A 90 0.74 12.96 13.87
CA SER A 90 0.41 14.35 14.15
C SER A 90 1.40 15.32 13.49
N SER A 91 2.68 14.98 13.50
CA SER A 91 3.72 15.77 12.84
C SER A 91 3.48 15.86 11.33
N LEU A 92 3.22 14.71 10.68
CA LEU A 92 3.04 14.65 9.23
C LEU A 92 1.72 15.31 8.79
N THR A 93 0.62 15.05 9.49
CA THR A 93 -0.68 15.65 9.16
C THR A 93 -0.68 17.16 9.37
N GLY A 94 -0.06 17.64 10.46
CA GLY A 94 0.17 19.06 10.68
C GLY A 94 1.11 19.69 9.66
N GLY A 95 2.10 18.92 9.16
CA GLY A 95 2.96 19.32 8.06
C GLY A 95 2.19 19.56 6.77
N VAL A 96 1.29 18.64 6.40
CA VAL A 96 0.41 18.79 5.21
C VAL A 96 -0.44 20.05 5.33
N GLU A 97 -1.07 20.28 6.48
CA GLU A 97 -1.90 21.46 6.69
C GLU A 97 -1.10 22.77 6.57
N LYS A 98 0.12 22.80 7.13
CA LYS A 98 1.04 23.96 7.00
C LYS A 98 1.40 24.23 5.53
N LEU A 99 1.67 23.16 4.74
CA LEU A 99 1.98 23.29 3.31
C LEU A 99 0.78 23.86 2.54
N LEU A 100 -0.43 23.35 2.79
CA LEU A 100 -1.66 23.86 2.16
C LEU A 100 -1.84 25.35 2.45
N LYS A 101 -1.73 25.76 3.73
CA LYS A 101 -1.82 27.18 4.16
C LYS A 101 -0.72 28.05 3.52
N ALA A 102 0.53 27.56 3.49
CA ALA A 102 1.65 28.28 2.87
C ALA A 102 1.43 28.52 1.37
N ARG A 103 0.73 27.61 0.69
CA ARG A 103 0.34 27.72 -0.73
C ARG A 103 -0.99 28.45 -0.94
N LYS A 104 -1.59 29.01 0.13
CA LYS A 104 -2.87 29.75 0.09
C LYS A 104 -4.04 28.89 -0.43
N VAL A 105 -4.00 27.57 -0.21
CA VAL A 105 -5.14 26.70 -0.42
C VAL A 105 -6.19 26.98 0.66
N ASN A 106 -7.44 27.18 0.27
CA ASN A 106 -8.54 27.40 1.21
C ASN A 106 -9.01 26.05 1.78
N ILE A 107 -8.95 25.92 3.09
CA ILE A 107 -9.25 24.69 3.81
C ILE A 107 -10.65 24.77 4.40
N PHE A 108 -11.48 23.77 4.13
CA PHE A 108 -12.80 23.60 4.72
C PHE A 108 -12.87 22.24 5.44
N TYR A 109 -13.40 22.23 6.64
CA TYR A 109 -13.60 21.02 7.42
C TYR A 109 -15.06 20.57 7.34
N GLY A 110 -15.29 19.38 6.80
CA GLY A 110 -16.61 18.80 6.64
C GLY A 110 -16.68 17.76 5.52
N THR A 111 -17.89 17.30 5.26
CA THR A 111 -18.19 16.39 4.15
C THR A 111 -18.63 17.19 2.93
N GLY A 112 -17.90 17.05 1.82
CA GLY A 112 -18.22 17.73 0.56
C GLY A 112 -19.19 16.90 -0.29
N LYS A 113 -20.18 17.56 -0.90
CA LYS A 113 -21.12 16.99 -1.86
C LYS A 113 -21.28 17.92 -3.07
N ILE A 114 -21.22 17.37 -4.29
CA ILE A 114 -21.53 18.13 -5.50
C ILE A 114 -23.05 18.28 -5.60
N ALA A 115 -23.55 19.50 -5.42
CA ALA A 115 -24.99 19.79 -5.41
C ALA A 115 -25.56 20.08 -6.81
N GLY A 116 -24.70 20.22 -7.83
CA GLY A 116 -25.09 20.49 -9.21
C GLY A 116 -24.27 21.58 -9.86
N LYS A 117 -24.81 22.21 -10.91
CA LYS A 117 -24.20 23.34 -11.64
C LYS A 117 -25.06 24.56 -11.62
N LYS A 118 -24.42 25.75 -11.49
CA LYS A 118 -25.04 27.04 -11.74
C LYS A 118 -24.24 27.78 -12.78
N GLY A 119 -24.78 27.84 -14.00
CA GLY A 119 -24.01 28.26 -15.17
C GLY A 119 -22.92 27.25 -15.51
N THR A 120 -21.67 27.68 -15.54
CA THR A 120 -20.50 26.81 -15.81
C THR A 120 -19.86 26.25 -14.54
N ALA A 121 -20.14 26.81 -13.36
CA ALA A 121 -19.53 26.44 -12.09
C ALA A 121 -20.33 25.36 -11.36
N PHE A 122 -19.62 24.41 -10.75
CA PHE A 122 -20.19 23.42 -9.84
C PHE A 122 -20.49 24.10 -8.48
N GLN A 123 -21.60 23.72 -7.86
CA GLN A 123 -21.94 24.05 -6.49
C GLN A 123 -21.52 22.88 -5.62
N VAL A 124 -20.77 23.15 -4.57
CA VAL A 124 -20.31 22.13 -3.62
C VAL A 124 -20.79 22.51 -2.23
N GLU A 125 -21.67 21.68 -1.67
CA GLU A 125 -22.13 21.76 -0.29
C GLU A 125 -21.05 21.18 0.63
N ILE A 126 -20.88 21.81 1.78
CA ILE A 126 -19.96 21.41 2.84
C ILE A 126 -20.75 21.28 4.13
N ASN A 127 -20.91 20.04 4.60
CA ASN A 127 -21.57 19.75 5.86
C ASN A 127 -20.52 19.58 6.96
N SER A 128 -20.43 20.55 7.87
CA SER A 128 -19.50 20.50 9.00
C SER A 128 -19.97 19.53 10.09
N LYS A 129 -19.10 19.23 11.05
CA LYS A 129 -19.42 18.36 12.20
C LYS A 129 -20.48 18.98 13.13
N ASP A 130 -20.65 20.32 13.09
CA ASP A 130 -21.63 21.06 13.90
C ASP A 130 -22.97 21.26 13.17
N ASP A 131 -23.26 20.42 12.16
CA ASP A 131 -24.45 20.45 11.31
C ASP A 131 -24.67 21.81 10.59
N LEU A 132 -23.61 22.60 10.45
CA LEU A 132 -23.64 23.83 9.66
C LEU A 132 -23.36 23.48 8.20
N THR A 133 -24.26 23.85 7.32
CA THR A 133 -24.07 23.71 5.87
C THR A 133 -23.61 25.06 5.30
N SER A 134 -22.50 24.98 4.56
CA SER A 134 -22.00 26.07 3.73
C SER A 134 -21.88 25.65 2.30
N GLU A 135 -21.78 26.59 1.38
CA GLU A 135 -21.70 26.30 -0.04
C GLU A 135 -20.60 27.14 -0.69
N ILE A 136 -19.80 26.49 -1.53
CA ILE A 136 -18.81 27.14 -2.40
C ILE A 136 -19.09 26.82 -3.87
N SER A 137 -18.52 27.60 -4.77
CA SER A 137 -18.57 27.30 -6.21
C SER A 137 -17.17 27.08 -6.76
N ALA A 138 -17.03 26.18 -7.74
CA ALA A 138 -15.78 25.90 -8.40
C ALA A 138 -15.97 25.62 -9.90
N ASP A 139 -15.03 26.08 -10.72
CA ASP A 139 -15.09 25.79 -12.16
C ASP A 139 -14.75 24.32 -12.47
N LYS A 140 -13.98 23.65 -11.60
CA LYS A 140 -13.60 22.24 -11.64
C LYS A 140 -13.72 21.59 -10.27
N VAL A 141 -13.97 20.27 -10.26
CA VAL A 141 -13.99 19.47 -9.02
C VAL A 141 -13.08 18.26 -9.15
N ILE A 142 -12.28 17.97 -8.13
CA ILE A 142 -11.51 16.73 -8.00
C ILE A 142 -12.11 15.92 -6.86
N VAL A 143 -12.60 14.72 -7.15
CA VAL A 143 -13.07 13.76 -6.14
C VAL A 143 -11.89 12.88 -5.74
N ALA A 144 -11.52 12.88 -4.44
CA ALA A 144 -10.35 12.19 -3.89
C ALA A 144 -10.65 11.53 -2.53
N THR A 145 -11.83 10.95 -2.40
CA THR A 145 -12.42 10.50 -1.13
C THR A 145 -11.90 9.14 -0.63
N GLY A 146 -11.14 8.42 -1.46
CA GLY A 146 -10.43 7.21 -1.08
C GLY A 146 -11.33 6.03 -0.70
N SER A 147 -10.88 5.24 0.25
CA SER A 147 -11.52 3.97 0.67
C SER A 147 -11.45 3.75 2.17
N VAL A 148 -12.28 2.82 2.68
CA VAL A 148 -12.33 2.37 4.07
C VAL A 148 -12.23 0.84 4.13
N PRO A 149 -11.93 0.23 5.29
CA PRO A 149 -12.00 -1.22 5.45
C PRO A 149 -13.36 -1.79 4.99
N LEU A 150 -13.33 -2.91 4.28
CA LEU A 150 -14.55 -3.60 3.88
C LEU A 150 -15.13 -4.34 5.08
N MET A 151 -16.37 -4.03 5.43
CA MET A 151 -17.11 -4.68 6.49
C MET A 151 -18.21 -5.57 5.92
N ILE A 152 -18.20 -6.85 6.29
CA ILE A 152 -19.24 -7.82 5.93
C ILE A 152 -20.16 -7.99 7.15
N PRO A 153 -21.49 -7.87 7.01
CA PRO A 153 -22.42 -7.99 8.14
C PRO A 153 -22.25 -9.27 8.97
N ALA A 154 -21.99 -10.41 8.31
CA ALA A 154 -21.79 -11.70 8.99
C ALA A 154 -20.55 -11.73 9.93
N PHE A 155 -19.63 -10.77 9.82
CA PHE A 155 -18.44 -10.72 10.66
C PHE A 155 -18.63 -9.89 11.92
N ASN A 156 -19.77 -9.22 12.11
CA ASN A 156 -20.18 -8.53 13.33
C ASN A 156 -19.06 -7.66 13.95
N ILE A 157 -18.38 -6.87 13.12
CA ILE A 157 -17.26 -6.01 13.55
C ILE A 157 -17.78 -5.06 14.64
N ASP A 158 -17.26 -5.19 15.85
CA ASP A 158 -17.66 -4.46 17.05
C ASP A 158 -16.66 -3.36 17.44
N HIS A 159 -15.55 -3.23 16.71
CA HIS A 159 -14.44 -2.30 16.94
C HIS A 159 -13.76 -2.48 18.31
N LYS A 160 -13.97 -3.62 18.98
CA LYS A 160 -13.38 -3.97 20.29
C LYS A 160 -12.63 -5.29 20.24
N ASN A 161 -13.34 -6.39 19.99
CA ASN A 161 -12.78 -7.74 19.90
C ASN A 161 -12.64 -8.18 18.43
N ILE A 162 -13.58 -7.76 17.60
CA ILE A 162 -13.58 -7.96 16.15
C ILE A 162 -13.29 -6.59 15.51
N ILE A 163 -12.07 -6.43 15.04
CA ILE A 163 -11.48 -5.14 14.66
C ILE A 163 -11.10 -5.10 13.19
N THR A 164 -10.91 -3.90 12.68
CA THR A 164 -10.29 -3.63 11.38
C THR A 164 -8.83 -3.20 11.55
N SER A 165 -8.16 -2.89 10.43
CA SER A 165 -6.82 -2.30 10.46
C SER A 165 -6.75 -0.98 11.23
N ASP A 166 -7.85 -0.23 11.26
CA ASP A 166 -7.89 1.09 11.92
C ASP A 166 -7.76 0.94 13.44
N GLU A 167 -8.51 0.03 14.05
CA GLU A 167 -8.41 -0.25 15.48
C GLU A 167 -7.12 -0.98 15.84
N ALA A 168 -6.63 -1.87 14.95
CA ALA A 168 -5.38 -2.61 15.18
C ALA A 168 -4.18 -1.67 15.38
N LEU A 169 -4.15 -0.53 14.67
CA LEU A 169 -3.13 0.51 14.81
C LEU A 169 -3.27 1.36 16.09
N SER A 170 -4.40 1.26 16.78
CA SER A 170 -4.73 2.05 17.96
C SER A 170 -4.77 1.23 19.26
N LEU A 171 -4.47 -0.08 19.18
CA LEU A 171 -4.38 -0.93 20.37
C LEU A 171 -3.29 -0.41 21.31
N ARG A 172 -3.64 -0.29 22.60
CA ARG A 172 -2.71 0.14 23.66
C ARG A 172 -2.04 -1.04 24.37
N THR A 173 -2.54 -2.24 24.13
CA THR A 173 -2.01 -3.49 24.66
C THR A 173 -1.85 -4.51 23.54
N ILE A 174 -0.83 -5.33 23.62
CA ILE A 174 -0.60 -6.42 22.69
C ILE A 174 -1.58 -7.54 23.03
N PRO A 175 -2.45 -7.99 22.10
CA PRO A 175 -3.31 -9.14 22.37
C PRO A 175 -2.48 -10.42 22.53
N GLY A 176 -2.82 -11.26 23.49
CA GLY A 176 -2.15 -12.56 23.68
C GLY A 176 -2.33 -13.48 22.48
N SER A 177 -3.51 -13.43 21.84
CA SER A 177 -3.80 -14.17 20.59
C SER A 177 -4.57 -13.30 19.59
N LEU A 178 -4.24 -13.47 18.30
CA LEU A 178 -4.81 -12.70 17.20
C LEU A 178 -5.13 -13.63 16.02
N ILE A 179 -6.41 -13.70 15.63
CA ILE A 179 -6.81 -14.30 14.36
C ILE A 179 -6.92 -13.19 13.33
N ILE A 180 -6.31 -13.39 12.15
CA ILE A 180 -6.36 -12.45 11.01
C ILE A 180 -7.15 -13.09 9.88
N ILE A 181 -8.26 -12.47 9.49
CA ILE A 181 -9.07 -12.90 8.35
C ILE A 181 -8.64 -12.12 7.11
N GLY A 182 -8.13 -12.85 6.12
CA GLY A 182 -7.53 -12.31 4.91
C GLY A 182 -6.00 -12.19 5.01
N ALA A 183 -5.30 -12.91 4.15
CA ALA A 183 -3.84 -12.94 4.08
C ALA A 183 -3.29 -12.17 2.85
N GLY A 184 -3.93 -11.06 2.50
CA GLY A 184 -3.40 -10.05 1.60
C GLY A 184 -2.30 -9.21 2.26
N VAL A 185 -1.91 -8.11 1.60
CA VAL A 185 -0.83 -7.21 2.07
C VAL A 185 -1.05 -6.77 3.53
N ILE A 186 -2.23 -6.23 3.84
CA ILE A 186 -2.56 -5.73 5.19
C ILE A 186 -2.46 -6.86 6.23
N GLY A 187 -3.10 -8.00 5.96
CA GLY A 187 -3.07 -9.13 6.89
C GLY A 187 -1.66 -9.67 7.14
N CYS A 188 -0.83 -9.77 6.10
CA CYS A 188 0.55 -10.22 6.24
C CYS A 188 1.44 -9.22 7.00
N GLU A 189 1.26 -7.91 6.78
CA GLU A 189 1.99 -6.89 7.54
C GLU A 189 1.63 -6.94 9.03
N PHE A 190 0.35 -7.04 9.39
CA PHE A 190 -0.09 -7.17 10.77
C PHE A 190 0.33 -8.50 11.40
N ALA A 191 0.27 -9.61 10.66
CA ALA A 191 0.77 -10.90 11.14
C ALA A 191 2.26 -10.80 11.50
N ASN A 192 3.06 -10.19 10.64
CA ASN A 192 4.47 -9.93 10.89
C ASN A 192 4.68 -9.06 12.15
N ILE A 193 3.95 -7.96 12.28
CA ILE A 193 4.09 -7.00 13.37
C ILE A 193 3.71 -7.63 14.71
N PHE A 194 2.50 -8.19 14.82
CA PHE A 194 2.00 -8.69 16.11
C PHE A 194 2.71 -9.97 16.56
N SER A 195 3.16 -10.84 15.65
CA SER A 195 3.99 -11.98 16.02
C SER A 195 5.32 -11.56 16.65
N GLU A 196 5.96 -10.50 16.13
CA GLU A 196 7.18 -9.97 16.74
C GLU A 196 6.94 -9.33 18.12
N PHE A 197 5.79 -8.68 18.30
CA PHE A 197 5.40 -8.17 19.62
C PHE A 197 5.00 -9.28 20.62
N GLY A 198 4.82 -10.52 20.17
CA GLY A 198 4.59 -11.70 21.03
C GLY A 198 3.16 -12.22 21.04
N SER A 199 2.29 -11.76 20.14
CA SER A 199 0.97 -12.38 19.95
C SER A 199 1.10 -13.77 19.33
N GLU A 200 0.28 -14.72 19.77
CA GLU A 200 0.02 -15.95 19.02
C GLU A 200 -0.86 -15.59 17.81
N VAL A 201 -0.30 -15.73 16.60
CA VAL A 201 -0.98 -15.28 15.37
C VAL A 201 -1.43 -16.46 14.53
N ARG A 202 -2.71 -16.43 14.15
CA ARG A 202 -3.30 -17.34 13.15
C ARG A 202 -3.90 -16.54 12.00
N MET A 203 -3.61 -16.93 10.76
CA MET A 203 -4.17 -16.34 9.56
C MET A 203 -5.15 -17.29 8.89
N ILE A 204 -6.29 -16.76 8.44
CA ILE A 204 -7.31 -17.50 7.70
C ILE A 204 -7.49 -16.82 6.35
N GLU A 205 -7.25 -17.57 5.26
CA GLU A 205 -7.32 -17.07 3.90
C GLU A 205 -8.24 -17.93 3.05
N LEU A 206 -9.17 -17.31 2.35
CA LEU A 206 -10.10 -17.97 1.43
C LEU A 206 -9.40 -18.57 0.21
N LEU A 207 -8.38 -17.86 -0.31
CA LEU A 207 -7.64 -18.28 -1.47
C LEU A 207 -6.61 -19.38 -1.12
N PRO A 208 -6.11 -20.16 -2.09
CA PRO A 208 -5.18 -21.26 -1.83
C PRO A 208 -3.78 -20.81 -1.41
N THR A 209 -3.47 -19.50 -1.46
CA THR A 209 -2.17 -18.94 -1.09
C THR A 209 -2.31 -17.56 -0.48
N ILE A 210 -1.42 -17.23 0.45
CA ILE A 210 -1.29 -15.85 0.96
C ILE A 210 -0.66 -14.96 -0.10
N LEU A 211 -0.85 -13.63 0.00
CA LEU A 211 -0.34 -12.67 -0.98
C LEU A 211 -0.59 -13.12 -2.43
N SER A 212 -1.83 -13.50 -2.74
CA SER A 212 -2.21 -14.10 -4.03
C SER A 212 -1.96 -13.20 -5.24
N THR A 213 -1.76 -11.90 -5.02
CA THR A 213 -1.42 -10.91 -6.05
C THR A 213 0.08 -10.82 -6.31
N GLU A 214 0.92 -11.46 -5.47
CA GLU A 214 2.37 -11.46 -5.64
C GLU A 214 2.85 -12.63 -6.52
N ASP A 215 4.13 -12.58 -6.90
CA ASP A 215 4.78 -13.70 -7.56
C ASP A 215 4.68 -14.98 -6.72
N LYS A 216 4.44 -16.12 -7.36
CA LYS A 216 4.22 -17.39 -6.66
C LYS A 216 5.42 -17.85 -5.82
N GLU A 217 6.64 -17.51 -6.24
CA GLU A 217 7.86 -17.84 -5.49
C GLU A 217 7.95 -16.97 -4.23
N ILE A 218 7.58 -15.69 -4.32
CA ILE A 218 7.47 -14.77 -3.19
C ILE A 218 6.43 -15.28 -2.17
N SER A 219 5.22 -15.60 -2.63
CA SER A 219 4.15 -16.10 -1.76
C SER A 219 4.55 -17.38 -1.02
N LYS A 220 5.20 -18.31 -1.71
CA LYS A 220 5.75 -19.54 -1.10
C LYS A 220 6.86 -19.24 -0.08
N PHE A 221 7.75 -18.31 -0.41
CA PHE A 221 8.84 -17.93 0.48
C PHE A 221 8.32 -17.36 1.79
N ILE A 222 7.44 -16.35 1.72
CA ILE A 222 6.90 -15.71 2.92
C ILE A 222 6.02 -16.66 3.74
N GLN A 223 5.26 -17.55 3.09
CA GLN A 223 4.49 -18.57 3.80
C GLN A 223 5.39 -19.52 4.59
N LYS A 224 6.53 -19.93 4.03
CA LYS A 224 7.54 -20.75 4.73
C LYS A 224 8.16 -19.96 5.89
N ASN A 225 8.53 -18.70 5.66
CA ASN A 225 9.09 -17.82 6.68
C ASN A 225 8.12 -17.62 7.86
N PHE A 226 6.85 -17.34 7.58
CA PHE A 226 5.83 -17.19 8.62
C PHE A 226 5.64 -18.47 9.44
N LYS A 227 5.58 -19.64 8.79
CA LYS A 227 5.49 -20.93 9.50
C LYS A 227 6.69 -21.19 10.41
N SER A 228 7.92 -20.84 9.98
CA SER A 228 9.12 -21.01 10.82
C SER A 228 9.10 -20.09 12.04
N ARG A 229 8.29 -19.04 12.04
CA ARG A 229 8.07 -18.10 13.13
C ARG A 229 6.79 -18.39 13.94
N ASN A 230 6.24 -19.60 13.80
CA ASN A 230 5.03 -20.07 14.49
C ASN A 230 3.76 -19.24 14.17
N ILE A 231 3.70 -18.59 13.02
CA ILE A 231 2.46 -18.01 12.50
C ILE A 231 1.69 -19.13 11.82
N ASP A 232 0.54 -19.49 12.38
CA ASP A 232 -0.34 -20.52 11.81
C ASP A 232 -1.11 -19.96 10.61
N ILE A 233 -1.16 -20.72 9.49
CA ILE A 233 -1.77 -20.25 8.24
C ILE A 233 -2.69 -21.31 7.68
N MET A 234 -3.99 -20.97 7.62
CA MET A 234 -5.05 -21.77 7.03
C MET A 234 -5.44 -21.14 5.69
N THR A 235 -5.06 -21.76 4.57
CA THR A 235 -5.45 -21.33 3.22
C THR A 235 -6.58 -22.21 2.68
N GLY A 236 -7.40 -21.69 1.75
CA GLY A 236 -8.58 -22.35 1.24
C GLY A 236 -9.68 -22.48 2.30
N ALA A 237 -9.63 -21.67 3.36
CA ALA A 237 -10.55 -21.73 4.49
C ALA A 237 -11.55 -20.56 4.44
N GLU A 238 -12.85 -20.88 4.35
CA GLU A 238 -13.92 -19.89 4.30
C GLU A 238 -14.53 -19.67 5.69
N VAL A 239 -14.55 -18.41 6.12
CA VAL A 239 -15.19 -17.98 7.37
C VAL A 239 -16.69 -17.87 7.16
N ALA A 240 -17.47 -18.58 7.96
CA ALA A 240 -18.92 -18.53 7.95
C ALA A 240 -19.45 -17.33 8.75
N GLY A 241 -18.82 -17.03 9.87
CA GLY A 241 -19.19 -15.91 10.74
C GLY A 241 -18.21 -15.69 11.86
N ILE A 242 -18.33 -14.54 12.50
CA ILE A 242 -17.55 -14.16 13.68
C ILE A 242 -18.50 -13.62 14.73
N LYS A 243 -18.28 -13.97 15.98
CA LYS A 243 -19.04 -13.43 17.11
C LYS A 243 -18.12 -13.10 18.29
N ALA A 244 -18.48 -12.08 19.03
CA ALA A 244 -17.82 -11.81 20.30
C ALA A 244 -18.05 -13.01 21.23
N SER A 245 -17.00 -13.44 21.92
CA SER A 245 -17.03 -14.49 22.92
C SER A 245 -16.54 -13.95 24.26
N GLY A 246 -17.03 -14.51 25.33
CA GLY A 246 -16.59 -14.15 26.68
C GLY A 246 -16.89 -15.32 27.63
N SER A 247 -15.85 -15.97 28.13
CA SER A 247 -15.95 -16.94 29.21
C SER A 247 -14.93 -16.64 30.31
N ASN A 248 -15.30 -16.87 31.56
CA ASN A 248 -14.41 -16.73 32.73
C ASN A 248 -13.76 -15.35 32.89
N GLY A 249 -14.48 -14.25 32.57
CA GLY A 249 -13.99 -12.88 32.73
C GLY A 249 -12.99 -12.42 31.67
N LYS A 250 -12.68 -13.25 30.63
CA LYS A 250 -11.90 -12.85 29.45
C LYS A 250 -12.85 -12.55 28.28
N THR A 251 -12.66 -11.41 27.67
CA THR A 251 -13.35 -11.04 26.43
C THR A 251 -12.52 -11.48 25.22
N GLY A 252 -13.17 -11.98 24.18
CA GLY A 252 -12.50 -12.44 22.96
C GLY A 252 -13.48 -12.52 21.81
N ALA A 253 -13.10 -13.22 20.74
CA ALA A 253 -13.96 -13.52 19.62
C ALA A 253 -13.79 -14.97 19.15
N GLU A 254 -14.87 -15.56 18.66
CA GLU A 254 -14.91 -16.88 18.04
C GLU A 254 -15.15 -16.72 16.53
N VAL A 255 -14.33 -17.38 15.74
CA VAL A 255 -14.45 -17.50 14.28
C VAL A 255 -14.99 -18.88 13.94
N GLU A 256 -16.10 -18.96 13.22
CA GLU A 256 -16.66 -20.21 12.72
C GLU A 256 -16.33 -20.36 11.23
N LEU A 257 -15.71 -21.47 10.86
CA LEU A 257 -15.43 -21.82 9.47
C LEU A 257 -16.62 -22.54 8.85
N LYS A 258 -16.75 -22.51 7.52
CA LYS A 258 -17.76 -23.28 6.76
C LYS A 258 -17.68 -24.79 7.00
N THR A 259 -16.53 -25.29 7.45
CA THR A 259 -16.32 -26.69 7.84
C THR A 259 -16.99 -27.07 9.17
N GLY A 260 -17.44 -26.06 9.93
CA GLY A 260 -17.94 -26.20 11.30
C GLY A 260 -16.85 -26.10 12.38
N GLU A 261 -15.60 -25.98 12.01
CA GLU A 261 -14.48 -25.73 12.94
C GLU A 261 -14.65 -24.35 13.59
N ARG A 262 -14.31 -24.25 14.89
CA ARG A 262 -14.38 -23.02 15.66
C ARG A 262 -13.03 -22.70 16.26
N LEU A 263 -12.64 -21.44 16.12
CA LEU A 263 -11.36 -20.93 16.55
C LEU A 263 -11.59 -19.71 17.43
N GLU A 264 -10.88 -19.64 18.55
CA GLU A 264 -10.99 -18.52 19.50
C GLU A 264 -9.70 -17.73 19.56
N ALA A 265 -9.82 -16.43 19.76
CA ALA A 265 -8.70 -15.52 20.04
C ALA A 265 -9.17 -14.34 20.89
N GLU A 266 -8.21 -13.64 21.50
CA GLU A 266 -8.48 -12.40 22.22
C GLU A 266 -8.98 -11.30 21.27
N LYS A 267 -8.39 -11.23 20.06
CA LYS A 267 -8.83 -10.32 18.99
C LYS A 267 -8.94 -11.04 17.65
N VAL A 268 -9.86 -10.56 16.83
CA VAL A 268 -9.97 -10.96 15.41
C VAL A 268 -9.83 -9.72 14.55
N LEU A 269 -8.80 -9.69 13.71
CA LEU A 269 -8.57 -8.62 12.71
C LEU A 269 -9.17 -9.03 11.37
N VAL A 270 -10.09 -8.22 10.85
CA VAL A 270 -10.70 -8.40 9.53
C VAL A 270 -9.98 -7.52 8.50
N SER A 271 -9.28 -8.15 7.54
CA SER A 271 -8.47 -7.49 6.50
C SER A 271 -8.73 -8.05 5.10
N ILE A 272 -10.01 -8.17 4.73
CA ILE A 272 -10.52 -8.82 3.51
C ILE A 272 -10.66 -7.89 2.31
N GLY A 273 -10.18 -6.66 2.40
CA GLY A 273 -10.23 -5.66 1.34
C GLY A 273 -10.78 -4.31 1.79
N ARG A 274 -11.06 -3.45 0.82
CA ARG A 274 -11.46 -2.05 1.06
C ARG A 274 -12.71 -1.71 0.25
N LYS A 275 -13.56 -0.84 0.80
CA LYS A 275 -14.77 -0.28 0.17
C LYS A 275 -14.49 1.16 -0.25
N LEU A 276 -14.92 1.53 -1.45
CA LEU A 276 -14.75 2.88 -1.99
C LEU A 276 -15.71 3.88 -1.35
N ASN A 277 -15.23 5.09 -1.10
CA ASN A 277 -16.01 6.19 -0.53
C ASN A 277 -16.62 7.05 -1.64
N THR A 278 -17.51 6.49 -2.46
CA THR A 278 -18.17 7.17 -3.58
C THR A 278 -19.64 7.51 -3.29
N ALA A 279 -20.21 6.98 -2.22
CA ALA A 279 -21.60 7.25 -1.85
C ALA A 279 -21.79 8.65 -1.24
N GLY A 280 -22.94 9.29 -1.53
CA GLY A 280 -23.33 10.56 -0.91
C GLY A 280 -22.60 11.81 -1.42
N LEU A 281 -21.83 11.69 -2.51
CA LEU A 281 -21.03 12.77 -3.08
C LEU A 281 -21.76 13.59 -4.16
N GLY A 282 -23.01 13.25 -4.50
CA GLY A 282 -23.75 13.87 -5.60
C GLY A 282 -23.32 13.39 -7.00
N LEU A 283 -22.64 12.24 -7.09
CA LEU A 283 -22.12 11.70 -8.36
C LEU A 283 -23.25 11.23 -9.28
N GLU A 284 -24.24 10.54 -8.71
CA GLU A 284 -25.40 10.03 -9.46
C GLU A 284 -26.22 11.18 -10.01
N GLU A 285 -26.50 12.20 -9.18
CA GLU A 285 -27.27 13.39 -9.54
C GLU A 285 -26.57 14.23 -10.61
N THR A 286 -25.24 14.19 -10.66
CA THR A 286 -24.45 14.88 -11.69
C THR A 286 -24.25 14.05 -12.96
N GLY A 287 -24.63 12.76 -12.95
CA GLY A 287 -24.50 11.85 -14.07
C GLY A 287 -23.08 11.28 -14.26
N VAL A 288 -22.24 11.32 -13.22
CA VAL A 288 -20.92 10.67 -13.21
C VAL A 288 -21.10 9.15 -13.24
N LYS A 289 -20.41 8.49 -14.15
CA LYS A 289 -20.46 7.04 -14.31
C LYS A 289 -19.62 6.31 -13.27
N LEU A 290 -20.23 5.30 -12.68
CA LEU A 290 -19.60 4.37 -11.75
C LEU A 290 -19.68 2.96 -12.33
N ASP A 291 -18.65 2.15 -12.12
CA ASP A 291 -18.71 0.72 -12.40
C ASP A 291 -19.57 -0.02 -11.35
N ASN A 292 -19.75 -1.33 -11.52
CA ASN A 292 -20.53 -2.18 -10.60
C ASN A 292 -19.89 -2.36 -9.21
N ARG A 293 -18.64 -1.90 -9.01
CA ARG A 293 -17.92 -1.88 -7.74
C ARG A 293 -17.89 -0.50 -7.09
N GLY A 294 -18.53 0.50 -7.73
CA GLY A 294 -18.55 1.88 -7.28
C GLY A 294 -17.30 2.67 -7.62
N LYS A 295 -16.45 2.21 -8.55
CA LYS A 295 -15.33 3.00 -9.08
C LYS A 295 -15.85 4.06 -10.04
N ILE A 296 -15.23 5.23 -10.00
CA ILE A 296 -15.49 6.31 -10.95
C ILE A 296 -14.70 6.05 -12.23
N GLU A 297 -15.38 5.99 -13.36
CA GLU A 297 -14.74 5.86 -14.67
C GLU A 297 -14.05 7.19 -15.04
N THR A 298 -12.78 7.12 -15.45
CA THR A 298 -11.98 8.28 -15.87
C THR A 298 -11.19 7.96 -17.12
N ASP A 299 -10.95 9.00 -17.94
CA ASP A 299 -10.04 8.94 -19.07
C ASP A 299 -8.55 8.96 -18.65
N ALA A 300 -7.65 9.05 -19.63
CA ALA A 300 -6.22 9.13 -19.41
C ALA A 300 -5.78 10.41 -18.64
N HIS A 301 -6.62 11.41 -18.57
CA HIS A 301 -6.36 12.70 -17.92
C HIS A 301 -6.97 12.78 -16.51
N ASN A 302 -7.55 11.69 -16.02
CA ASN A 302 -8.36 11.60 -14.78
C ASN A 302 -9.66 12.42 -14.84
N GLU A 303 -10.13 12.87 -16.02
CA GLU A 303 -11.44 13.50 -16.16
C GLU A 303 -12.52 12.42 -16.31
N THR A 304 -13.67 12.63 -15.68
CA THR A 304 -14.82 11.73 -15.78
C THR A 304 -15.59 11.98 -17.08
N ASN A 305 -16.66 11.20 -17.31
CA ASN A 305 -17.61 11.50 -18.40
C ASN A 305 -18.30 12.86 -18.28
N ILE A 306 -18.22 13.53 -17.13
CA ILE A 306 -18.78 14.88 -16.88
C ILE A 306 -17.63 15.88 -16.91
N LYS A 307 -17.57 16.67 -17.99
CA LYS A 307 -16.51 17.66 -18.20
C LYS A 307 -16.39 18.62 -17.00
N GLY A 308 -15.18 18.68 -16.45
CA GLY A 308 -14.83 19.50 -15.29
C GLY A 308 -14.91 18.76 -13.96
N ILE A 309 -15.34 17.47 -13.94
CA ILE A 309 -15.22 16.60 -12.77
C ILE A 309 -14.09 15.61 -13.03
N TYR A 310 -13.13 15.58 -12.12
CA TYR A 310 -11.97 14.66 -12.10
C TYR A 310 -12.09 13.72 -10.91
N ALA A 311 -11.49 12.55 -11.01
CA ALA A 311 -11.41 11.61 -9.88
C ALA A 311 -10.01 11.01 -9.77
N CYS A 312 -9.52 10.84 -8.52
CA CYS A 312 -8.16 10.43 -8.23
C CYS A 312 -8.09 9.45 -7.06
N GLY A 313 -7.09 8.57 -7.07
CA GLY A 313 -6.79 7.64 -5.99
C GLY A 313 -7.63 6.36 -6.02
N ASP A 314 -7.93 5.82 -4.83
CA ASP A 314 -8.55 4.50 -4.67
C ASP A 314 -9.91 4.35 -5.39
N ILE A 315 -10.62 5.45 -5.57
CA ILE A 315 -11.95 5.50 -6.20
C ILE A 315 -11.91 5.37 -7.73
N THR A 316 -10.73 5.26 -8.34
CA THR A 316 -10.52 5.11 -9.78
C THR A 316 -9.86 3.76 -10.10
N ASP A 317 -9.60 3.50 -11.38
CA ASP A 317 -8.90 2.31 -11.80
C ASP A 317 -7.45 2.22 -11.28
N GLY A 318 -6.91 1.00 -11.29
CA GLY A 318 -5.59 0.67 -10.81
C GLY A 318 -5.56 0.24 -9.33
N PRO A 319 -4.37 -0.04 -8.79
CA PRO A 319 -4.22 -0.49 -7.41
C PRO A 319 -4.40 0.65 -6.40
N MET A 320 -4.88 0.31 -5.20
CA MET A 320 -5.07 1.26 -4.10
C MET A 320 -3.73 1.55 -3.40
N LEU A 321 -2.92 2.42 -4.00
CA LEU A 321 -1.58 2.79 -3.54
C LEU A 321 -1.47 4.30 -3.35
N ALA A 322 -0.87 4.74 -2.25
CA ALA A 322 -0.75 6.15 -1.91
C ALA A 322 0.03 6.96 -2.96
N HIS A 323 1.12 6.40 -3.52
CA HIS A 323 1.91 7.05 -4.55
C HIS A 323 1.19 7.09 -5.92
N LYS A 324 0.38 6.07 -6.27
CA LYS A 324 -0.53 6.14 -7.41
C LYS A 324 -1.55 7.25 -7.21
N ALA A 325 -2.14 7.35 -6.03
CA ALA A 325 -3.10 8.40 -5.68
C ALA A 325 -2.48 9.81 -5.78
N SER A 326 -1.25 9.99 -5.31
CA SER A 326 -0.50 11.26 -5.46
C SER A 326 -0.21 11.58 -6.94
N TYR A 327 0.20 10.58 -7.70
CA TYR A 327 0.43 10.72 -9.14
C TYR A 327 -0.85 11.12 -9.89
N ASP A 328 -1.98 10.48 -9.60
CA ASP A 328 -3.29 10.86 -10.17
C ASP A 328 -3.63 12.32 -9.87
N GLY A 329 -3.40 12.76 -8.62
CA GLY A 329 -3.64 14.13 -8.21
C GLY A 329 -2.80 15.15 -8.99
N ILE A 330 -1.52 14.82 -9.27
CA ILE A 330 -0.65 15.66 -10.12
C ILE A 330 -1.18 15.71 -11.55
N ILE A 331 -1.53 14.57 -12.15
CA ILE A 331 -2.06 14.50 -13.51
C ILE A 331 -3.34 15.33 -13.64
N ALA A 332 -4.30 15.18 -12.73
CA ALA A 332 -5.54 15.94 -12.74
C ALA A 332 -5.28 17.45 -12.62
N ALA A 333 -4.43 17.88 -11.67
CA ALA A 333 -4.09 19.28 -11.45
C ALA A 333 -3.39 19.91 -12.65
N ASP A 334 -2.46 19.19 -13.30
CA ASP A 334 -1.78 19.66 -14.50
C ASP A 334 -2.77 19.82 -15.67
N ASN A 335 -3.63 18.82 -15.92
CA ASN A 335 -4.64 18.90 -16.97
C ASN A 335 -5.66 20.05 -16.75
N ILE A 336 -6.08 20.28 -15.51
CA ILE A 336 -6.95 21.43 -15.17
C ILE A 336 -6.26 22.77 -15.49
N ALA A 337 -4.94 22.86 -15.29
CA ALA A 337 -4.15 24.04 -15.60
C ALA A 337 -3.79 24.17 -17.11
N GLY A 338 -4.23 23.23 -17.95
CA GLY A 338 -3.93 23.21 -19.39
C GLY A 338 -2.58 22.57 -19.74
N ILE A 339 -1.89 21.95 -18.79
CA ILE A 339 -0.66 21.18 -18.98
C ILE A 339 -1.05 19.72 -19.25
N ILE A 340 -1.20 19.37 -20.51
CA ILE A 340 -1.73 18.06 -20.91
C ILE A 340 -0.76 16.94 -20.55
N LYS A 341 -1.23 16.00 -19.73
CA LYS A 341 -0.54 14.79 -19.30
C LYS A 341 -1.49 13.60 -19.24
N GLU A 342 -0.99 12.45 -19.59
CA GLU A 342 -1.71 11.18 -19.48
C GLU A 342 -1.15 10.34 -18.34
N LYS A 343 -2.04 9.61 -17.64
CA LYS A 343 -1.63 8.64 -16.63
C LYS A 343 -1.09 7.38 -17.30
N ASP A 344 0.02 6.88 -16.78
CA ASP A 344 0.61 5.60 -17.16
C ASP A 344 1.01 4.83 -15.90
N TYR A 345 0.49 3.62 -15.78
CA TYR A 345 0.78 2.72 -14.65
C TYR A 345 1.64 1.52 -15.05
N ALA A 346 2.22 1.51 -16.25
CA ALA A 346 3.09 0.42 -16.70
C ALA A 346 4.30 0.23 -15.76
N VAL A 347 4.78 1.33 -15.19
CA VAL A 347 5.87 1.34 -14.22
C VAL A 347 5.35 1.87 -12.88
N LEU A 348 4.67 1.02 -12.14
CA LEU A 348 4.12 1.34 -10.83
C LEU A 348 4.69 0.36 -9.78
N PRO A 349 5.68 0.77 -8.96
CA PRO A 349 6.24 -0.11 -7.95
C PRO A 349 5.29 -0.25 -6.74
N TRP A 350 5.37 -1.38 -6.04
CA TRP A 350 4.73 -1.54 -4.73
C TRP A 350 5.57 -2.41 -3.81
N SER A 351 5.26 -2.36 -2.51
CA SER A 351 6.00 -3.07 -1.50
C SER A 351 5.09 -3.64 -0.42
N VAL A 352 5.52 -4.76 0.18
CA VAL A 352 4.89 -5.36 1.37
C VAL A 352 5.94 -5.39 2.48
N TYR A 353 5.60 -4.80 3.61
CA TYR A 353 6.55 -4.64 4.72
C TYR A 353 6.43 -5.78 5.73
N THR A 354 6.84 -6.96 5.25
CA THR A 354 7.11 -8.14 6.09
C THR A 354 8.60 -8.20 6.44
N ASN A 355 9.03 -9.23 7.14
CA ASN A 355 10.43 -9.48 7.43
C ASN A 355 10.79 -10.90 6.97
N PRO A 356 11.50 -11.04 5.82
CA PRO A 356 12.00 -9.98 4.94
C PRO A 356 10.91 -9.24 4.16
N ALA A 357 11.22 -8.01 3.71
CA ALA A 357 10.30 -7.18 2.94
C ALA A 357 10.20 -7.64 1.48
N ILE A 358 9.11 -7.25 0.81
CA ILE A 358 8.86 -7.58 -0.60
C ILE A 358 8.80 -6.27 -1.39
N GLY A 359 9.34 -6.28 -2.61
CA GLY A 359 9.23 -5.19 -3.56
C GLY A 359 8.98 -5.71 -4.96
N THR A 360 8.11 -5.03 -5.71
CA THR A 360 7.71 -5.45 -7.07
C THR A 360 7.51 -4.22 -7.95
N VAL A 361 7.83 -4.34 -9.24
CA VAL A 361 7.50 -3.36 -10.28
C VAL A 361 7.24 -4.06 -11.61
N GLY A 362 6.26 -3.60 -12.37
CA GLY A 362 5.92 -4.15 -13.69
C GLY A 362 5.32 -5.55 -13.64
N LEU A 363 5.64 -6.37 -14.64
CA LEU A 363 5.07 -7.70 -14.81
C LEU A 363 5.75 -8.74 -13.91
N LYS A 364 4.98 -9.71 -13.44
CA LYS A 364 5.43 -10.89 -12.67
C LYS A 364 5.25 -12.15 -13.49
N GLU A 365 6.03 -13.18 -13.19
CA GLU A 365 5.80 -14.49 -13.81
C GLU A 365 4.36 -14.98 -13.58
N GLY A 366 3.71 -15.35 -14.69
CA GLY A 366 2.32 -15.81 -14.69
C GLY A 366 1.29 -14.69 -14.89
N ASP A 367 1.70 -13.43 -15.00
CA ASP A 367 0.78 -12.36 -15.39
C ASP A 367 0.33 -12.54 -16.85
N ALA A 368 -0.95 -12.24 -17.12
CA ALA A 368 -1.53 -12.36 -18.48
C ALA A 368 -0.76 -11.55 -19.54
N GLY A 369 -0.21 -10.39 -19.15
CA GLY A 369 0.61 -9.56 -20.05
C GLY A 369 1.88 -10.22 -20.55
N LEU A 370 2.37 -11.30 -19.92
CA LEU A 370 3.51 -12.09 -20.40
C LEU A 370 3.13 -13.26 -21.33
N SER A 371 1.85 -13.62 -21.41
CA SER A 371 1.39 -14.82 -22.12
C SER A 371 1.73 -14.82 -23.61
N GLU A 372 1.79 -13.63 -24.23
CA GLU A 372 2.10 -13.44 -25.66
C GLU A 372 3.54 -12.97 -25.91
N LEU A 373 4.31 -12.73 -24.85
CA LEU A 373 5.68 -12.25 -24.92
C LEU A 373 6.67 -13.40 -24.78
N LYS A 374 7.76 -13.34 -25.54
CA LYS A 374 8.95 -14.16 -25.24
C LYS A 374 9.81 -13.39 -24.26
N TYR A 375 9.97 -13.95 -23.08
CA TYR A 375 10.73 -13.33 -21.99
C TYR A 375 11.73 -14.31 -21.38
N SER A 376 12.71 -13.76 -20.73
CA SER A 376 13.67 -14.46 -19.90
C SER A 376 13.61 -13.96 -18.46
N VAL A 377 13.96 -14.83 -17.53
CA VAL A 377 13.94 -14.54 -16.10
C VAL A 377 15.34 -14.73 -15.53
N GLY A 378 15.88 -13.71 -14.91
CA GLY A 378 17.09 -13.78 -14.12
C GLY A 378 16.77 -13.73 -12.62
N ARG A 379 17.57 -14.39 -11.82
CA ARG A 379 17.38 -14.47 -10.37
C ARG A 379 18.72 -14.50 -9.65
N PHE A 380 18.91 -13.59 -8.70
CA PHE A 380 20.09 -13.59 -7.84
C PHE A 380 19.72 -13.66 -6.37
N SER A 381 20.47 -14.43 -5.58
CA SER A 381 20.21 -14.67 -4.16
C SER A 381 20.94 -13.68 -3.28
N TYR A 382 20.30 -13.19 -2.21
CA TYR A 382 20.94 -12.42 -1.15
C TYR A 382 22.11 -13.18 -0.49
N ALA A 383 22.02 -14.50 -0.39
CA ALA A 383 23.10 -15.34 0.13
C ALA A 383 24.41 -15.28 -0.67
N ALA A 384 24.36 -14.76 -1.91
CA ALA A 384 25.55 -14.54 -2.74
C ALA A 384 26.04 -13.07 -2.71
N SER A 385 25.35 -12.18 -1.98
CA SER A 385 25.76 -10.80 -1.82
C SER A 385 26.66 -10.61 -0.61
N GLY A 386 27.85 -10.03 -0.82
CA GLY A 386 28.80 -9.73 0.26
C GLY A 386 28.19 -8.79 1.32
N MET A 387 27.42 -7.78 0.90
CA MET A 387 26.75 -6.86 1.83
C MET A 387 25.66 -7.54 2.63
N ALA A 388 24.82 -8.38 2.02
CA ALA A 388 23.79 -9.14 2.71
C ALA A 388 24.37 -10.07 3.79
N LEU A 389 25.52 -10.72 3.48
CA LEU A 389 26.25 -11.54 4.45
C LEU A 389 26.86 -10.70 5.57
N ALA A 390 27.43 -9.54 5.26
CA ALA A 390 27.96 -8.62 6.27
C ALA A 390 26.89 -8.06 7.21
N MET A 391 25.67 -7.88 6.73
CA MET A 391 24.50 -7.44 7.50
C MET A 391 23.80 -8.58 8.26
N GLU A 392 24.24 -9.82 8.11
CA GLU A 392 23.55 -11.02 8.60
C GLU A 392 22.09 -11.14 8.12
N GLU A 393 21.78 -10.58 6.94
CA GLU A 393 20.47 -10.65 6.29
C GLU A 393 20.54 -11.38 4.92
N PRO A 394 21.01 -12.65 4.85
CA PRO A 394 21.23 -13.37 3.59
C PRO A 394 19.94 -13.95 2.99
N GLU A 395 18.79 -13.79 3.65
CA GLU A 395 17.52 -14.33 3.20
C GLU A 395 16.92 -13.51 2.06
N GLY A 396 16.59 -14.19 0.98
CA GLY A 396 15.87 -13.58 -0.12
C GLY A 396 16.52 -13.70 -1.48
N PHE A 397 15.91 -13.04 -2.45
CA PHE A 397 16.35 -12.97 -3.83
C PHE A 397 15.72 -11.79 -4.54
N LEU A 398 16.33 -11.39 -5.65
CA LEU A 398 15.75 -10.49 -6.64
C LEU A 398 15.58 -11.24 -7.95
N LYS A 399 14.42 -11.07 -8.59
CA LYS A 399 14.07 -11.63 -9.89
C LYS A 399 13.81 -10.49 -10.86
N VAL A 400 14.41 -10.54 -12.05
CA VAL A 400 14.21 -9.59 -13.15
C VAL A 400 13.64 -10.31 -14.35
N ILE A 401 12.64 -9.75 -14.98
CA ILE A 401 12.01 -10.25 -16.20
C ILE A 401 12.39 -9.32 -17.35
N ALA A 402 12.97 -9.87 -18.42
CA ALA A 402 13.39 -9.12 -19.59
C ALA A 402 12.77 -9.70 -20.86
N ASP A 403 12.43 -8.85 -21.81
CA ASP A 403 12.04 -9.27 -23.17
C ASP A 403 13.19 -10.02 -23.85
N GLU A 404 12.91 -11.19 -24.42
CA GLU A 404 13.96 -12.06 -24.97
C GLU A 404 14.69 -11.44 -26.15
N LYS A 405 14.03 -10.60 -26.95
CA LYS A 405 14.58 -9.99 -28.15
C LYS A 405 15.23 -8.62 -27.89
N SER A 406 14.49 -7.72 -27.30
CA SER A 406 14.92 -6.34 -27.08
C SER A 406 15.76 -6.16 -25.82
N LYS A 407 15.73 -7.13 -24.91
CA LYS A 407 16.34 -7.08 -23.57
C LYS A 407 15.79 -5.97 -22.67
N LYS A 408 14.67 -5.35 -23.03
CA LYS A 408 13.98 -4.37 -22.20
C LYS A 408 13.50 -5.03 -20.92
N ILE A 409 13.61 -4.30 -19.81
CA ILE A 409 13.10 -4.75 -18.51
C ILE A 409 11.58 -4.65 -18.53
N LEU A 410 10.90 -5.78 -18.30
CA LEU A 410 9.44 -5.92 -18.25
C LEU A 410 8.89 -5.87 -16.83
N GLY A 411 9.71 -6.24 -15.87
CA GLY A 411 9.35 -6.22 -14.47
C GLY A 411 10.42 -6.81 -13.58
N ALA A 412 10.24 -6.60 -12.28
CA ALA A 412 11.08 -7.20 -11.25
C ALA A 412 10.28 -7.43 -9.99
N THR A 413 10.62 -8.49 -9.27
CA THR A 413 10.09 -8.78 -7.95
C THR A 413 11.19 -9.35 -7.07
N GLY A 414 11.19 -8.97 -5.81
CA GLY A 414 12.18 -9.48 -4.86
C GLY A 414 11.65 -9.55 -3.45
N ILE A 415 12.34 -10.31 -2.63
CA ILE A 415 12.14 -10.41 -1.19
C ILE A 415 13.50 -10.39 -0.52
N GLY A 416 13.70 -9.55 0.49
CA GLY A 416 14.97 -9.42 1.17
C GLY A 416 15.11 -8.09 1.91
N ALA A 417 16.29 -7.86 2.50
CA ALA A 417 16.64 -6.61 3.15
C ALA A 417 16.57 -5.45 2.13
N ASP A 418 15.93 -4.36 2.54
CA ASP A 418 15.84 -3.08 1.81
C ASP A 418 15.38 -3.20 0.33
N ILE A 419 14.74 -4.32 -0.03
CA ILE A 419 14.24 -4.56 -1.40
C ILE A 419 13.26 -3.47 -1.88
N PRO A 420 12.41 -2.84 -1.05
CA PRO A 420 11.59 -1.70 -1.46
C PRO A 420 12.39 -0.54 -2.06
N GLU A 421 13.59 -0.29 -1.55
CA GLU A 421 14.47 0.77 -2.06
C GLU A 421 15.13 0.34 -3.38
N LEU A 422 15.54 -0.92 -3.51
CA LEU A 422 16.19 -1.44 -4.72
C LEU A 422 15.24 -1.48 -5.93
N ILE A 423 13.96 -1.74 -5.70
CA ILE A 423 12.94 -1.75 -6.76
C ILE A 423 12.80 -0.36 -7.43
N ALA A 424 13.07 0.73 -6.71
CA ALA A 424 13.02 2.08 -7.26
C ALA A 424 14.07 2.30 -8.36
N GLU A 425 15.24 1.69 -8.25
CA GLU A 425 16.27 1.71 -9.28
C GLU A 425 15.75 1.04 -10.55
N ILE A 426 15.20 -0.18 -10.44
CA ILE A 426 14.66 -0.93 -11.58
C ILE A 426 13.49 -0.17 -12.22
N ALA A 427 12.61 0.42 -11.40
CA ALA A 427 11.52 1.26 -11.88
C ALA A 427 12.04 2.45 -12.73
N SER A 428 13.18 3.03 -12.35
CA SER A 428 13.82 4.11 -13.11
C SER A 428 14.28 3.64 -14.49
N TYR A 429 14.95 2.49 -14.58
CA TYR A 429 15.31 1.92 -15.88
C TYR A 429 14.08 1.61 -16.74
N MET A 430 13.06 0.99 -16.17
CA MET A 430 11.82 0.69 -16.88
C MET A 430 11.14 1.95 -17.41
N HIS A 431 11.09 3.02 -16.61
CA HIS A 431 10.47 4.29 -17.00
C HIS A 431 11.13 4.90 -18.25
N PHE A 432 12.44 4.78 -18.37
CA PHE A 432 13.20 5.25 -19.54
C PHE A 432 13.33 4.22 -20.65
N GLY A 433 12.64 3.08 -20.57
CA GLY A 433 12.70 2.01 -21.58
C GLY A 433 14.03 1.25 -21.57
N GLY A 434 14.72 1.24 -20.44
CA GLY A 434 16.03 0.62 -20.25
C GLY A 434 16.04 -0.89 -20.44
N THR A 435 17.21 -1.40 -20.72
CA THR A 435 17.51 -2.80 -21.00
C THR A 435 18.40 -3.40 -19.92
N VAL A 436 18.62 -4.72 -20.00
CA VAL A 436 19.62 -5.43 -19.18
C VAL A 436 21.01 -4.80 -19.31
N PHE A 437 21.37 -4.35 -20.51
CA PHE A 437 22.68 -3.73 -20.78
C PHE A 437 22.83 -2.33 -20.18
N ASP A 438 21.73 -1.60 -20.03
CA ASP A 438 21.75 -0.30 -19.36
C ASP A 438 22.03 -0.47 -17.85
N ILE A 439 21.45 -1.51 -17.24
CA ILE A 439 21.76 -1.89 -15.85
C ILE A 439 23.23 -2.35 -15.73
N GLU A 440 23.70 -3.23 -16.64
CA GLU A 440 25.08 -3.72 -16.67
C GLU A 440 26.12 -2.58 -16.74
N SER A 441 25.86 -1.58 -17.61
CA SER A 441 26.78 -0.46 -17.83
C SER A 441 26.81 0.55 -16.67
N THR A 442 25.86 0.44 -15.74
CA THR A 442 25.80 1.33 -14.58
C THR A 442 26.69 0.80 -13.47
N ILE A 443 27.63 1.66 -13.01
CA ILE A 443 28.54 1.30 -11.93
C ILE A 443 27.81 1.38 -10.59
N HIS A 444 27.73 0.25 -9.89
CA HIS A 444 27.19 0.17 -8.53
C HIS A 444 28.29 0.30 -7.50
N SER A 445 28.00 0.99 -6.39
CA SER A 445 28.97 1.11 -5.30
C SER A 445 29.21 -0.23 -4.62
N HIS A 446 30.47 -0.51 -4.26
CA HIS A 446 30.86 -1.72 -3.54
C HIS A 446 31.34 -1.40 -2.11
N PRO A 447 30.92 -2.18 -1.06
CA PRO A 447 29.87 -3.18 -1.10
C PRO A 447 28.48 -2.56 -0.82
N THR A 448 27.47 -2.96 -1.57
CA THR A 448 26.06 -2.55 -1.36
C THR A 448 25.09 -3.68 -1.70
N LEU A 449 23.84 -3.58 -1.23
CA LEU A 449 22.78 -4.49 -1.65
C LEU A 449 22.38 -4.27 -3.12
N SER A 450 22.60 -3.07 -3.68
CA SER A 450 22.24 -2.77 -5.08
C SER A 450 23.02 -3.60 -6.10
N GLU A 451 24.16 -4.19 -5.72
CA GLU A 451 24.94 -5.09 -6.60
C GLU A 451 24.15 -6.36 -7.02
N ILE A 452 23.05 -6.70 -6.32
CA ILE A 452 22.17 -7.80 -6.75
C ILE A 452 21.34 -7.44 -7.99
N VAL A 453 21.18 -6.14 -8.31
CA VAL A 453 20.38 -5.68 -9.44
C VAL A 453 21.03 -6.06 -10.77
N PRO A 454 22.31 -5.70 -11.06
CA PRO A 454 22.98 -6.12 -12.29
C PRO A 454 23.13 -7.66 -12.39
N GLU A 455 23.43 -8.35 -11.29
CA GLU A 455 23.55 -9.80 -11.29
C GLU A 455 22.21 -10.48 -11.65
N SER A 456 21.08 -9.97 -11.11
CA SER A 456 19.75 -10.48 -11.46
C SER A 456 19.39 -10.18 -12.93
N ALA A 457 19.72 -9.00 -13.43
CA ALA A 457 19.48 -8.61 -14.81
C ALA A 457 20.33 -9.46 -15.79
N LEU A 458 21.62 -9.59 -15.54
CA LEU A 458 22.55 -10.41 -16.33
C LEU A 458 22.20 -11.90 -16.31
N ASP A 459 21.70 -12.43 -15.19
CA ASP A 459 21.24 -13.81 -15.12
C ASP A 459 20.09 -14.10 -16.11
N SER A 460 19.25 -13.09 -16.41
CA SER A 460 18.17 -13.24 -17.40
C SER A 460 18.67 -13.58 -18.82
N ILE A 461 19.90 -13.19 -19.12
CA ILE A 461 20.57 -13.49 -20.41
C ILE A 461 21.67 -14.55 -20.28
N GLY A 462 21.87 -15.11 -19.08
CA GLY A 462 22.85 -16.15 -18.80
C GLY A 462 24.28 -15.65 -18.60
N GLU A 463 24.46 -14.35 -18.30
CA GLU A 463 25.75 -13.65 -18.18
C GLU A 463 26.07 -13.17 -16.75
N ALA A 464 25.28 -13.57 -15.73
CA ALA A 464 25.63 -13.27 -14.34
C ALA A 464 27.05 -13.75 -13.99
N ILE A 465 27.82 -12.89 -13.37
CA ILE A 465 29.25 -13.16 -13.09
C ILE A 465 29.41 -13.95 -11.80
N HIS A 466 28.68 -13.58 -10.75
CA HIS A 466 28.80 -14.19 -9.42
C HIS A 466 27.80 -15.30 -9.17
N LYS A 467 27.29 -15.91 -10.24
CA LYS A 467 26.37 -17.05 -10.20
C LYS A 467 26.83 -18.17 -11.12
N PHE A 468 26.96 -19.38 -10.58
CA PHE A 468 27.28 -20.55 -11.41
C PHE A 468 26.12 -20.82 -12.39
N ASN A 469 26.40 -20.70 -13.69
CA ASN A 469 25.46 -21.01 -14.77
C ASN A 469 25.90 -22.27 -15.54
N PRO A 470 25.23 -23.43 -15.36
CA PRO A 470 25.62 -24.68 -16.05
C PRO A 470 25.44 -24.60 -17.57
N ARG A 471 24.70 -23.63 -18.12
CA ARG A 471 24.54 -23.46 -19.59
C ARG A 471 25.78 -22.87 -20.25
N THR A 472 26.56 -22.06 -19.55
CA THR A 472 27.82 -21.49 -20.07
C THR A 472 29.00 -22.44 -19.95
N ALA A 473 28.98 -23.38 -19.00
CA ALA A 473 30.03 -24.35 -18.78
C ALA A 473 30.17 -25.41 -19.93
N LYS A 474 29.23 -25.47 -20.87
CA LYS A 474 29.26 -26.41 -22.03
C LYS A 474 29.75 -25.77 -23.33
N LYS A 475 30.24 -24.55 -23.34
CA LYS A 475 30.80 -23.89 -24.52
C LYS A 475 32.33 -23.82 -24.53
N GLY A 476 33.00 -24.61 -23.69
CA GLY A 476 34.45 -24.79 -23.69
C GLY A 476 34.86 -26.13 -24.30
#